data_4387d8d90d88f09f589a7381e4661916
#
_entry.id   4387d8d90d88f09f589a7381e4661916
#
_cell.length_a   1.000
_cell.length_b   1.000
_cell.length_c   1.000
_cell.angle_alpha   90.00
_cell.angle_beta   90.00
_cell.angle_gamma   90.00
#
_symmetry.space_group_name_H-M   'P 1'
#
loop_
_entity.id
_entity.type
_entity.pdbx_description
1 polymer ?
#
loop_
_entity_poly.entity_id
_entity_poly.type
_entity_poly.pdbx_seq_one_letter_code
_entity_poly.pdbx_strand_id
1 'polypeptide(L)'
;MGTAVELVELSKRFGAFQAVDRVSLTVGEGEIFGFLGANGAGKSTTIRMLCGLLAPSGGRASVLGVDVARDPEGVKRRIGYMSQRFSLYDDLSVHQNIRFFGGVYGLHGAAAREREAWAIAMAGLEGKQDRLTGELPGGWKQRLALACAVLHQPKVVFLDEPTSGVDPISRRRFWHLIDEMSQNGITVFVTTHYLDEAEYCHRLALIHAGRLVALGTVSELKSVFAGHAVLEVVVAANVGDALERIASEPWALETSVFGTRIHVVVADAEAGRRQITETLSRAGEPPTSIERILPSLEDVFIHHVERAEAERREVKA
;
A
#
# COMPACT_ATOMS: atom_id res chain seq x y z
N MET A 1 13.65 -12.48 14.82
CA MET A 1 12.92 -12.73 13.56
C MET A 1 13.91 -12.59 12.42
N GLY A 2 13.87 -13.48 11.41
CA GLY A 2 14.71 -13.37 10.22
C GLY A 2 14.25 -12.25 9.31
N THR A 3 15.14 -11.84 8.37
CA THR A 3 14.81 -10.86 7.33
C THR A 3 14.33 -11.59 6.07
N ALA A 4 13.09 -11.33 5.67
CA ALA A 4 12.49 -11.91 4.47
C ALA A 4 12.81 -11.10 3.20
N VAL A 5 12.81 -9.77 3.30
CA VAL A 5 13.13 -8.86 2.20
C VAL A 5 14.05 -7.75 2.70
N GLU A 6 15.11 -7.48 1.94
CA GLU A 6 16.04 -6.38 2.23
C GLU A 6 16.28 -5.55 0.98
N LEU A 7 16.20 -4.23 1.09
CA LEU A 7 16.58 -3.26 0.08
C LEU A 7 17.66 -2.36 0.65
N VAL A 8 18.72 -2.10 -0.11
CA VAL A 8 19.80 -1.19 0.24
C VAL A 8 20.08 -0.27 -0.94
N GLU A 9 19.74 1.02 -0.80
CA GLU A 9 19.90 2.05 -1.83
C GLU A 9 19.31 1.64 -3.18
N LEU A 10 18.23 0.82 -3.18
CA LEU A 10 17.64 0.26 -4.39
C LEU A 10 17.16 1.38 -5.30
N SER A 11 17.57 1.33 -6.55
CA SER A 11 17.29 2.40 -7.51
C SER A 11 16.91 1.84 -8.87
N LYS A 12 15.98 2.53 -9.56
CA LYS A 12 15.61 2.23 -10.94
C LYS A 12 15.44 3.47 -11.77
N ARG A 13 16.14 3.50 -12.91
CA ARG A 13 16.05 4.56 -13.92
C ARG A 13 15.57 3.99 -15.25
N PHE A 14 14.73 4.74 -15.92
CA PHE A 14 14.28 4.51 -17.29
C PHE A 14 14.68 5.74 -18.14
N GLY A 15 15.77 5.63 -18.86
CA GLY A 15 16.36 6.80 -19.52
C GLY A 15 16.70 7.90 -18.51
N ALA A 16 16.16 9.09 -18.69
CA ALA A 16 16.30 10.21 -17.76
C ALA A 16 15.37 10.15 -16.56
N PHE A 17 14.33 9.31 -16.59
CA PHE A 17 13.34 9.22 -15.52
C PHE A 17 13.80 8.30 -14.38
N GLN A 18 13.87 8.84 -13.16
CA GLN A 18 14.18 8.12 -11.94
C GLN A 18 12.86 7.61 -11.29
N ALA A 19 12.57 6.33 -11.48
CA ALA A 19 11.32 5.72 -10.99
C ALA A 19 11.42 5.29 -9.52
N VAL A 20 12.62 4.86 -9.07
CA VAL A 20 12.93 4.50 -7.68
C VAL A 20 14.32 5.06 -7.36
N ASP A 21 14.44 5.81 -6.27
CA ASP A 21 15.66 6.54 -5.90
C ASP A 21 16.12 6.16 -4.49
N ARG A 22 17.13 5.29 -4.41
CA ARG A 22 17.85 4.88 -3.19
C ARG A 22 16.95 4.46 -2.03
N VAL A 23 15.97 3.60 -2.32
CA VAL A 23 15.08 3.07 -1.29
C VAL A 23 15.80 2.01 -0.47
N SER A 24 15.81 2.20 0.86
CA SER A 24 16.38 1.25 1.83
C SER A 24 15.35 0.89 2.89
N LEU A 25 15.06 -0.40 3.05
CA LEU A 25 14.17 -0.93 4.08
C LEU A 25 14.39 -2.44 4.27
N THR A 26 13.85 -2.97 5.35
CA THR A 26 13.81 -4.41 5.64
C THR A 26 12.41 -4.84 6.00
N VAL A 27 12.04 -6.08 5.64
CA VAL A 27 10.77 -6.73 6.02
C VAL A 27 11.07 -8.01 6.77
N GLY A 28 10.45 -8.20 7.92
CA GLY A 28 10.60 -9.39 8.76
C GLY A 28 9.86 -10.61 8.20
N GLU A 29 10.25 -11.81 8.66
CA GLU A 29 9.52 -13.04 8.36
C GLU A 29 8.13 -13.02 9.02
N GLY A 30 7.09 -13.42 8.28
CA GLY A 30 5.69 -13.42 8.75
C GLY A 30 5.05 -12.03 8.84
N GLU A 31 5.75 -10.97 8.42
CA GLU A 31 5.24 -9.60 8.45
C GLU A 31 4.27 -9.32 7.30
N ILE A 32 3.16 -8.61 7.58
CA ILE A 32 2.37 -7.92 6.57
C ILE A 32 2.95 -6.52 6.43
N PHE A 33 3.63 -6.27 5.33
CA PHE A 33 4.30 -5.01 5.06
C PHE A 33 3.59 -4.23 3.95
N GLY A 34 3.09 -3.05 4.29
CA GLY A 34 2.43 -2.15 3.35
C GLY A 34 3.41 -1.20 2.67
N PHE A 35 3.36 -1.09 1.34
CA PHE A 35 4.16 -0.16 0.57
C PHE A 35 3.23 0.82 -0.15
N LEU A 36 3.02 1.98 0.46
CA LEU A 36 1.96 2.93 0.14
C LEU A 36 2.49 4.15 -0.61
N GLY A 37 1.67 4.68 -1.50
CA GLY A 37 1.97 5.91 -2.23
C GLY A 37 1.02 6.15 -3.39
N ALA A 38 1.02 7.36 -3.92
CA ALA A 38 0.20 7.73 -5.07
C ALA A 38 0.55 6.91 -6.33
N ASN A 39 -0.32 6.95 -7.33
CA ASN A 39 -0.04 6.37 -8.63
C ASN A 39 1.22 7.02 -9.24
N GLY A 40 2.11 6.18 -9.80
CA GLY A 40 3.40 6.64 -10.32
C GLY A 40 4.50 6.86 -9.27
N ALA A 41 4.26 6.65 -7.98
CA ALA A 41 5.26 6.82 -6.92
C ALA A 41 6.42 5.81 -6.95
N GLY A 42 6.35 4.75 -7.79
CA GLY A 42 7.40 3.73 -7.91
C GLY A 42 7.05 2.37 -7.30
N LYS A 43 5.84 2.18 -6.76
CA LYS A 43 5.40 0.95 -6.08
C LYS A 43 5.57 -0.32 -6.93
N SER A 44 4.88 -0.40 -8.07
CA SER A 44 4.95 -1.56 -8.97
C SER A 44 6.36 -1.78 -9.54
N THR A 45 7.13 -0.68 -9.75
CA THR A 45 8.53 -0.78 -10.18
C THR A 45 9.37 -1.48 -9.11
N THR A 46 9.18 -1.12 -7.85
CA THR A 46 9.89 -1.75 -6.71
C THR A 46 9.52 -3.22 -6.59
N ILE A 47 8.23 -3.57 -6.58
CA ILE A 47 7.79 -4.99 -6.55
C ILE A 47 8.41 -5.80 -7.70
N ARG A 48 8.39 -5.28 -8.93
CA ARG A 48 8.96 -5.99 -10.09
C ARG A 48 10.45 -6.23 -9.95
N MET A 49 11.20 -5.32 -9.33
CA MET A 49 12.61 -5.56 -9.02
C MET A 49 12.76 -6.67 -7.96
N LEU A 50 11.96 -6.64 -6.90
CA LEU A 50 11.98 -7.65 -5.83
C LEU A 50 11.58 -9.05 -6.34
N CYS A 51 10.66 -9.12 -7.29
CA CYS A 51 10.26 -10.38 -7.94
C CYS A 51 11.26 -10.90 -8.99
N GLY A 52 12.39 -10.21 -9.23
CA GLY A 52 13.33 -10.59 -10.29
C GLY A 52 12.79 -10.43 -11.72
N LEU A 53 11.74 -9.61 -11.90
CA LEU A 53 11.13 -9.32 -13.21
C LEU A 53 11.77 -8.10 -13.88
N LEU A 54 12.48 -7.28 -13.11
CA LEU A 54 13.11 -6.04 -13.57
C LEU A 54 14.46 -5.88 -12.86
N ALA A 55 15.53 -5.75 -13.63
CA ALA A 55 16.85 -5.51 -13.03
C ALA A 55 16.94 -4.09 -12.43
N PRO A 56 17.48 -3.94 -11.21
CA PRO A 56 17.82 -2.64 -10.64
C PRO A 56 18.82 -1.87 -11.51
N SER A 57 18.80 -0.54 -11.41
CA SER A 57 19.83 0.34 -12.00
C SER A 57 20.94 0.69 -11.01
N GLY A 58 20.71 0.48 -9.70
CA GLY A 58 21.66 0.72 -8.64
C GLY A 58 21.16 0.16 -7.31
N GLY A 59 22.07 0.12 -6.32
CA GLY A 59 21.78 -0.53 -5.04
C GLY A 59 21.71 -2.03 -5.12
N ARG A 60 21.13 -2.67 -4.08
CA ARG A 60 20.91 -4.12 -4.04
C ARG A 60 19.60 -4.44 -3.33
N ALA A 61 19.03 -5.60 -3.64
CA ALA A 61 17.93 -6.17 -2.89
C ALA A 61 18.06 -7.69 -2.80
N SER A 62 17.55 -8.26 -1.72
CA SER A 62 17.48 -9.71 -1.54
C SER A 62 16.10 -10.12 -1.03
N VAL A 63 15.67 -11.31 -1.44
CA VAL A 63 14.45 -11.97 -0.96
C VAL A 63 14.82 -13.35 -0.45
N LEU A 64 14.54 -13.63 0.82
CA LEU A 64 14.95 -14.85 1.51
C LEU A 64 16.47 -15.11 1.36
N GLY A 65 17.28 -14.04 1.44
CA GLY A 65 18.73 -14.12 1.28
C GLY A 65 19.22 -14.29 -0.16
N VAL A 66 18.33 -14.35 -1.15
CA VAL A 66 18.69 -14.46 -2.58
C VAL A 66 18.74 -13.07 -3.21
N ASP A 67 19.88 -12.71 -3.80
CA ASP A 67 20.06 -11.44 -4.51
C ASP A 67 19.22 -11.40 -5.80
N VAL A 68 18.35 -10.41 -5.92
CA VAL A 68 17.38 -10.31 -7.04
C VAL A 68 18.02 -10.05 -8.39
N ALA A 69 19.21 -9.46 -8.41
CA ALA A 69 19.94 -9.18 -9.66
C ALA A 69 20.81 -10.35 -10.11
N ARG A 70 21.35 -11.11 -9.15
CA ARG A 70 22.28 -12.24 -9.43
C ARG A 70 21.56 -13.55 -9.71
N ASP A 71 20.46 -13.82 -9.00
CA ASP A 71 19.66 -15.05 -9.17
C ASP A 71 18.15 -14.74 -9.21
N PRO A 72 17.66 -14.04 -10.25
CA PRO A 72 16.25 -13.73 -10.38
C PRO A 72 15.37 -14.99 -10.49
N GLU A 73 15.87 -16.06 -11.11
CA GLU A 73 15.12 -17.32 -11.21
C GLU A 73 15.03 -18.04 -9.85
N GLY A 74 16.06 -17.96 -9.03
CA GLY A 74 16.03 -18.44 -7.65
C GLY A 74 15.02 -17.70 -6.79
N VAL A 75 14.85 -16.40 -7.00
CA VAL A 75 13.79 -15.59 -6.36
C VAL A 75 12.42 -16.05 -6.83
N LYS A 76 12.16 -16.10 -8.15
CA LYS A 76 10.85 -16.47 -8.72
C LYS A 76 10.32 -17.81 -8.22
N ARG A 77 11.19 -18.78 -8.03
CA ARG A 77 10.81 -20.12 -7.48
C ARG A 77 10.38 -20.11 -6.02
N ARG A 78 10.72 -19.05 -5.25
CA ARG A 78 10.51 -18.97 -3.79
C ARG A 78 9.41 -18.02 -3.37
N ILE A 79 8.89 -17.22 -4.31
CA ILE A 79 7.90 -16.19 -4.05
C ILE A 79 6.57 -16.50 -4.72
N GLY A 80 5.48 -16.01 -4.12
CA GLY A 80 4.22 -15.80 -4.82
C GLY A 80 4.17 -14.38 -5.35
N TYR A 81 3.59 -14.18 -6.53
CA TYR A 81 3.40 -12.85 -7.08
C TYR A 81 2.02 -12.71 -7.71
N MET A 82 1.31 -11.69 -7.27
CA MET A 82 0.04 -11.26 -7.85
C MET A 82 0.21 -9.85 -8.42
N SER A 83 0.14 -9.72 -9.73
CA SER A 83 0.25 -8.44 -10.43
C SER A 83 -1.06 -7.66 -10.36
N GLN A 84 -0.99 -6.34 -10.54
CA GLN A 84 -2.14 -5.44 -10.55
C GLN A 84 -3.23 -5.84 -11.56
N ARG A 85 -2.83 -6.34 -12.75
CA ARG A 85 -3.76 -6.98 -13.69
C ARG A 85 -3.75 -8.48 -13.42
N PHE A 86 -4.92 -9.08 -13.29
CA PHE A 86 -5.02 -10.51 -13.06
C PHE A 86 -4.29 -11.29 -14.17
N SER A 87 -3.36 -12.15 -13.72
CA SER A 87 -2.66 -13.06 -14.63
C SER A 87 -3.48 -14.30 -14.97
N LEU A 88 -4.78 -14.31 -14.62
CA LEU A 88 -5.69 -15.42 -14.90
C LEU A 88 -6.10 -15.42 -16.37
N TYR A 89 -6.34 -16.60 -16.89
CA TYR A 89 -6.88 -16.81 -18.23
C TYR A 89 -8.41 -16.82 -18.17
N ASP A 90 -9.04 -15.82 -18.74
CA ASP A 90 -10.50 -15.62 -18.68
C ASP A 90 -11.29 -16.72 -19.43
N ASP A 91 -10.68 -17.33 -20.44
CA ASP A 91 -11.18 -18.43 -21.26
C ASP A 91 -10.97 -19.81 -20.65
N LEU A 92 -10.25 -19.89 -19.54
CA LEU A 92 -10.08 -21.11 -18.76
C LEU A 92 -11.05 -21.13 -17.57
N SER A 93 -11.50 -22.35 -17.18
CA SER A 93 -12.27 -22.52 -15.94
C SER A 93 -11.38 -22.27 -14.70
N VAL A 94 -12.03 -22.11 -13.53
CA VAL A 94 -11.34 -22.03 -12.23
C VAL A 94 -10.34 -23.17 -12.08
N HIS A 95 -10.82 -24.39 -12.29
CA HIS A 95 -10.04 -25.63 -12.20
C HIS A 95 -8.84 -25.62 -13.19
N GLN A 96 -9.07 -25.21 -14.43
CA GLN A 96 -8.03 -25.15 -15.45
C GLN A 96 -6.96 -24.09 -15.12
N ASN A 97 -7.34 -22.92 -14.60
CA ASN A 97 -6.39 -21.93 -14.13
C ASN A 97 -5.51 -22.48 -12.99
N ILE A 98 -6.12 -23.08 -11.96
CA ILE A 98 -5.37 -23.64 -10.83
C ILE A 98 -4.39 -24.71 -11.31
N ARG A 99 -4.80 -25.60 -12.21
CA ARG A 99 -3.92 -26.64 -12.78
C ARG A 99 -2.80 -26.06 -13.63
N PHE A 100 -3.09 -25.05 -14.43
CA PHE A 100 -2.08 -24.37 -15.23
C PHE A 100 -0.99 -23.78 -14.33
N PHE A 101 -1.34 -22.99 -13.32
CA PHE A 101 -0.38 -22.41 -12.40
C PHE A 101 0.31 -23.47 -11.54
N GLY A 102 -0.40 -24.52 -11.12
CA GLY A 102 0.21 -25.68 -10.45
C GLY A 102 1.29 -26.33 -11.30
N GLY A 103 1.04 -26.51 -12.59
CA GLY A 103 2.03 -27.03 -13.53
C GLY A 103 3.24 -26.11 -13.72
N VAL A 104 3.05 -24.79 -13.75
CA VAL A 104 4.15 -23.80 -13.80
C VAL A 104 5.07 -23.93 -12.57
N TYR A 105 4.51 -24.21 -11.39
CA TYR A 105 5.25 -24.43 -10.16
C TYR A 105 5.71 -25.88 -9.96
N GLY A 106 5.54 -26.75 -10.95
CA GLY A 106 6.00 -28.15 -10.90
C GLY A 106 5.16 -29.06 -9.99
N LEU A 107 3.92 -28.69 -9.70
CA LEU A 107 3.00 -29.54 -8.93
C LEU A 107 2.41 -30.63 -9.82
N HIS A 108 2.57 -31.91 -9.41
CA HIS A 108 2.09 -33.06 -10.16
C HIS A 108 1.42 -34.11 -9.25
N GLY A 109 0.58 -34.97 -9.84
CA GLY A 109 0.02 -36.14 -9.17
C GLY A 109 -0.86 -35.83 -7.96
N ALA A 110 -0.60 -36.46 -6.83
CA ALA A 110 -1.41 -36.30 -5.61
C ALA A 110 -1.26 -34.90 -5.00
N ALA A 111 -0.04 -34.34 -4.97
CA ALA A 111 0.22 -33.02 -4.46
C ALA A 111 -0.54 -31.94 -5.25
N ALA A 112 -0.60 -32.04 -6.57
CA ALA A 112 -1.39 -31.11 -7.39
C ALA A 112 -2.89 -31.15 -7.03
N ARG A 113 -3.47 -32.34 -6.83
CA ARG A 113 -4.88 -32.48 -6.44
C ARG A 113 -5.16 -31.91 -5.06
N GLU A 114 -4.30 -32.16 -4.09
CA GLU A 114 -4.39 -31.63 -2.73
C GLU A 114 -4.36 -30.09 -2.74
N ARG A 115 -3.38 -29.52 -3.44
CA ARG A 115 -3.23 -28.06 -3.55
C ARG A 115 -4.36 -27.41 -4.33
N GLU A 116 -4.90 -28.09 -5.34
CA GLU A 116 -6.08 -27.64 -6.07
C GLU A 116 -7.31 -27.55 -5.16
N ALA A 117 -7.59 -28.62 -4.39
CA ALA A 117 -8.70 -28.62 -3.44
C ALA A 117 -8.56 -27.50 -2.39
N TRP A 118 -7.35 -27.34 -1.87
CA TRP A 118 -7.03 -26.25 -0.94
C TRP A 118 -7.25 -24.88 -1.57
N ALA A 119 -6.81 -24.64 -2.81
CA ALA A 119 -6.96 -23.35 -3.50
C ALA A 119 -8.43 -23.01 -3.76
N ILE A 120 -9.26 -24.00 -4.11
CA ILE A 120 -10.68 -23.83 -4.30
C ILE A 120 -11.34 -23.41 -2.98
N ALA A 121 -11.02 -24.08 -1.89
CA ALA A 121 -11.55 -23.76 -0.56
C ALA A 121 -11.11 -22.37 -0.09
N MET A 122 -9.80 -22.04 -0.20
CA MET A 122 -9.25 -20.73 0.13
C MET A 122 -9.94 -19.59 -0.64
N ALA A 123 -10.16 -19.79 -1.93
CA ALA A 123 -10.83 -18.80 -2.77
C ALA A 123 -12.34 -18.71 -2.55
N GLY A 124 -12.97 -19.68 -1.83
CA GLY A 124 -14.41 -19.80 -1.65
C GLY A 124 -15.13 -20.09 -2.96
N LEU A 125 -14.56 -20.99 -3.77
CA LEU A 125 -15.02 -21.33 -5.11
C LEU A 125 -15.57 -22.76 -5.21
N GLU A 126 -15.94 -23.38 -4.07
CA GLU A 126 -16.59 -24.66 -4.05
C GLU A 126 -17.88 -24.66 -4.87
N GLY A 127 -18.06 -25.69 -5.70
CA GLY A 127 -19.18 -25.80 -6.62
C GLY A 127 -19.09 -24.89 -7.85
N LYS A 128 -17.97 -24.19 -8.09
CA LYS A 128 -17.74 -23.28 -9.22
C LYS A 128 -16.52 -23.64 -10.06
N GLN A 129 -15.98 -24.82 -9.85
CA GLN A 129 -14.71 -25.27 -10.44
C GLN A 129 -14.73 -25.23 -11.98
N ASP A 130 -15.89 -25.53 -12.57
CA ASP A 130 -16.06 -25.61 -14.02
C ASP A 130 -16.51 -24.28 -14.67
N ARG A 131 -16.77 -23.25 -13.85
CA ARG A 131 -17.11 -21.92 -14.39
C ARG A 131 -15.89 -21.28 -15.06
N LEU A 132 -16.13 -20.60 -16.18
CA LEU A 132 -15.11 -19.78 -16.82
C LEU A 132 -14.70 -18.63 -15.88
N THR A 133 -13.40 -18.40 -15.82
CA THR A 133 -12.86 -17.33 -14.95
C THR A 133 -13.34 -15.95 -15.40
N GLY A 134 -13.54 -15.75 -16.71
CA GLY A 134 -14.11 -14.52 -17.25
C GLY A 134 -15.47 -14.14 -16.70
N GLU A 135 -16.29 -15.14 -16.31
CA GLU A 135 -17.64 -14.96 -15.77
C GLU A 135 -17.69 -14.69 -14.26
N LEU A 136 -16.56 -14.80 -13.57
CA LEU A 136 -16.50 -14.59 -12.13
C LEU A 136 -16.59 -13.10 -11.78
N PRO A 137 -17.31 -12.73 -10.71
CA PRO A 137 -17.22 -11.40 -10.11
C PRO A 137 -15.77 -11.06 -9.71
N GLY A 138 -15.41 -9.77 -9.77
CA GLY A 138 -14.03 -9.31 -9.53
C GLY A 138 -13.41 -9.81 -8.23
N GLY A 139 -14.16 -9.78 -7.12
CA GLY A 139 -13.66 -10.28 -5.83
C GLY A 139 -13.37 -11.80 -5.80
N TRP A 140 -14.02 -12.60 -6.65
CA TRP A 140 -13.70 -14.02 -6.78
C TRP A 140 -12.49 -14.26 -7.66
N LYS A 141 -12.35 -13.48 -8.76
CA LYS A 141 -11.13 -13.48 -9.59
C LYS A 141 -9.89 -13.15 -8.75
N GLN A 142 -10.00 -12.18 -7.85
CA GLN A 142 -8.90 -11.82 -6.96
C GLN A 142 -8.48 -12.95 -6.02
N ARG A 143 -9.47 -13.58 -5.34
CA ARG A 143 -9.15 -14.70 -4.47
C ARG A 143 -8.59 -15.88 -5.23
N LEU A 144 -9.09 -16.15 -6.45
CA LEU A 144 -8.50 -17.16 -7.33
C LEU A 144 -7.07 -16.81 -7.72
N ALA A 145 -6.78 -15.54 -8.06
CA ALA A 145 -5.44 -15.09 -8.40
C ALA A 145 -4.47 -15.22 -7.22
N LEU A 146 -4.92 -14.86 -6.01
CA LEU A 146 -4.15 -15.06 -4.80
C LEU A 146 -3.88 -16.55 -4.56
N ALA A 147 -4.91 -17.40 -4.64
CA ALA A 147 -4.78 -18.84 -4.46
C ALA A 147 -3.79 -19.44 -5.46
N CYS A 148 -3.83 -19.03 -6.74
CA CYS A 148 -2.86 -19.43 -7.75
C CYS A 148 -1.44 -18.97 -7.42
N ALA A 149 -1.27 -17.75 -6.91
CA ALA A 149 0.05 -17.20 -6.55
C ALA A 149 0.71 -17.94 -5.36
N VAL A 150 -0.08 -18.62 -4.52
CA VAL A 150 0.43 -19.31 -3.32
C VAL A 150 0.30 -20.84 -3.37
N LEU A 151 -0.01 -21.40 -4.53
CA LEU A 151 -0.17 -22.84 -4.73
C LEU A 151 1.05 -23.65 -4.28
N HIS A 152 2.25 -23.16 -4.54
CA HIS A 152 3.53 -23.81 -4.23
C HIS A 152 4.07 -23.49 -2.82
N GLN A 153 3.22 -22.90 -1.96
CA GLN A 153 3.52 -22.58 -0.56
C GLN A 153 4.77 -21.68 -0.39
N PRO A 154 4.82 -20.53 -1.05
CA PRO A 154 5.93 -19.60 -0.92
C PRO A 154 6.02 -19.04 0.51
N LYS A 155 7.25 -18.71 0.95
CA LYS A 155 7.45 -18.02 2.24
C LYS A 155 7.22 -16.50 2.15
N VAL A 156 7.28 -15.93 0.95
CA VAL A 156 7.07 -14.51 0.68
C VAL A 156 6.09 -14.35 -0.48
N VAL A 157 5.12 -13.47 -0.32
CA VAL A 157 4.14 -13.15 -1.36
C VAL A 157 4.17 -11.63 -1.63
N PHE A 158 4.28 -11.27 -2.90
CA PHE A 158 4.18 -9.90 -3.37
C PHE A 158 2.83 -9.67 -4.02
N LEU A 159 2.10 -8.65 -3.54
CA LEU A 159 0.76 -8.29 -4.01
C LEU A 159 0.78 -6.85 -4.52
N ASP A 160 0.61 -6.67 -5.84
CA ASP A 160 0.64 -5.35 -6.47
C ASP A 160 -0.78 -4.80 -6.64
N GLU A 161 -1.20 -3.91 -5.75
CA GLU A 161 -2.55 -3.31 -5.68
C GLU A 161 -3.68 -4.36 -5.78
N PRO A 162 -3.68 -5.40 -4.93
CA PRO A 162 -4.52 -6.57 -5.12
C PRO A 162 -6.01 -6.30 -4.99
N THR A 163 -6.42 -5.22 -4.36
CA THR A 163 -7.81 -4.86 -4.05
C THR A 163 -8.35 -3.73 -4.93
N SER A 164 -7.57 -3.28 -5.91
CA SER A 164 -7.98 -2.21 -6.82
C SER A 164 -9.24 -2.59 -7.62
N GLY A 165 -10.26 -1.72 -7.59
CA GLY A 165 -11.53 -1.95 -8.30
C GLY A 165 -12.45 -2.98 -7.68
N VAL A 166 -12.25 -3.36 -6.41
CA VAL A 166 -13.05 -4.35 -5.70
C VAL A 166 -13.97 -3.68 -4.69
N ASP A 167 -15.18 -4.22 -4.58
CA ASP A 167 -16.16 -3.75 -3.60
C ASP A 167 -15.66 -3.90 -2.15
N PRO A 168 -16.16 -3.06 -1.20
CA PRO A 168 -15.65 -3.06 0.18
C PRO A 168 -15.79 -4.39 0.92
N ILE A 169 -16.84 -5.17 0.63
CA ILE A 169 -17.05 -6.47 1.30
C ILE A 169 -16.03 -7.50 0.82
N SER A 170 -15.82 -7.58 -0.49
CA SER A 170 -14.82 -8.45 -1.10
C SER A 170 -13.40 -8.06 -0.69
N ARG A 171 -13.10 -6.74 -0.57
CA ARG A 171 -11.84 -6.21 -0.07
C ARG A 171 -11.56 -6.68 1.36
N ARG A 172 -12.52 -6.54 2.27
CA ARG A 172 -12.38 -7.01 3.66
C ARG A 172 -12.09 -8.52 3.72
N ARG A 173 -12.80 -9.32 2.93
CA ARG A 173 -12.54 -10.77 2.85
C ARG A 173 -11.15 -11.10 2.34
N PHE A 174 -10.64 -10.32 1.39
CA PHE A 174 -9.30 -10.50 0.86
C PHE A 174 -8.23 -10.20 1.92
N TRP A 175 -8.42 -9.13 2.72
CA TRP A 175 -7.51 -8.82 3.82
C TRP A 175 -7.53 -9.87 4.93
N HIS A 176 -8.66 -10.52 5.20
CA HIS A 176 -8.70 -11.69 6.10
C HIS A 176 -7.82 -12.83 5.60
N LEU A 177 -7.83 -13.12 4.30
CA LEU A 177 -6.93 -14.14 3.73
C LEU A 177 -5.45 -13.77 3.87
N ILE A 178 -5.11 -12.49 3.71
CA ILE A 178 -3.73 -11.99 3.94
C ILE A 178 -3.33 -12.19 5.40
N ASP A 179 -4.20 -11.86 6.33
CA ASP A 179 -3.96 -12.03 7.77
C ASP A 179 -3.76 -13.50 8.13
N GLU A 180 -4.63 -14.40 7.67
CA GLU A 180 -4.47 -15.84 7.85
C GLU A 180 -3.13 -16.37 7.29
N MET A 181 -2.71 -15.86 6.13
CA MET A 181 -1.42 -16.23 5.54
C MET A 181 -0.25 -15.79 6.43
N SER A 182 -0.28 -14.56 6.96
CA SER A 182 0.74 -14.03 7.86
C SER A 182 0.80 -14.82 9.17
N GLN A 183 -0.35 -15.15 9.77
CA GLN A 183 -0.43 -15.99 10.97
C GLN A 183 0.17 -17.39 10.75
N ASN A 184 0.12 -17.90 9.51
CA ASN A 184 0.77 -19.15 9.11
C ASN A 184 2.24 -18.97 8.69
N GLY A 185 2.84 -17.81 8.98
CA GLY A 185 4.28 -17.54 8.78
C GLY A 185 4.66 -17.11 7.36
N ILE A 186 3.69 -16.81 6.49
CA ILE A 186 3.95 -16.24 5.15
C ILE A 186 4.15 -14.74 5.28
N THR A 187 5.28 -14.23 4.78
CA THR A 187 5.53 -12.79 4.69
C THR A 187 4.76 -12.21 3.50
N VAL A 188 4.03 -11.12 3.74
CA VAL A 188 3.26 -10.47 2.68
C VAL A 188 3.77 -9.05 2.46
N PHE A 189 4.23 -8.77 1.24
CA PHE A 189 4.58 -7.42 0.80
C PHE A 189 3.47 -6.93 -0.14
N VAL A 190 2.68 -5.95 0.31
CA VAL A 190 1.53 -5.46 -0.44
C VAL A 190 1.70 -3.99 -0.81
N THR A 191 1.45 -3.64 -2.08
CA THR A 191 1.30 -2.24 -2.48
C THR A 191 -0.16 -1.85 -2.49
N THR A 192 -0.45 -0.64 -2.08
CA THR A 192 -1.77 -0.03 -2.20
C THR A 192 -1.66 1.50 -2.30
N HIS A 193 -2.68 2.13 -2.82
CA HIS A 193 -2.90 3.56 -2.74
C HIS A 193 -4.08 3.92 -1.81
N TYR A 194 -4.72 2.90 -1.22
CA TYR A 194 -5.80 3.06 -0.25
C TYR A 194 -5.21 3.11 1.17
N LEU A 195 -5.35 4.26 1.83
CA LEU A 195 -4.78 4.46 3.17
C LEU A 195 -5.58 3.73 4.28
N ASP A 196 -6.85 3.42 4.04
CA ASP A 196 -7.66 2.57 4.91
C ASP A 196 -7.17 1.11 4.98
N GLU A 197 -6.50 0.63 3.93
CA GLU A 197 -5.90 -0.69 3.91
C GLU A 197 -4.61 -0.78 4.74
N ALA A 198 -3.98 0.33 5.01
CA ALA A 198 -2.76 0.40 5.80
C ALA A 198 -2.94 -0.10 7.24
N GLU A 199 -4.17 0.00 7.78
CA GLU A 199 -4.48 -0.46 9.14
C GLU A 199 -4.39 -2.00 9.29
N TYR A 200 -4.41 -2.76 8.19
CA TYR A 200 -4.18 -4.20 8.18
C TYR A 200 -2.69 -4.57 8.19
N CYS A 201 -1.79 -3.62 7.97
CA CYS A 201 -0.36 -3.87 7.89
C CYS A 201 0.32 -3.73 9.25
N HIS A 202 1.31 -4.58 9.53
CA HIS A 202 2.13 -4.47 10.72
C HIS A 202 3.04 -3.25 10.69
N ARG A 203 3.66 -3.00 9.52
CA ARG A 203 4.47 -1.81 9.24
C ARG A 203 4.20 -1.31 7.83
N LEU A 204 4.49 -0.03 7.64
CA LEU A 204 4.23 0.72 6.43
C LEU A 204 5.48 1.46 5.97
N ALA A 205 5.69 1.47 4.67
CA ALA A 205 6.59 2.41 4.00
C ALA A 205 5.76 3.34 3.12
N LEU A 206 5.90 4.64 3.32
CA LEU A 206 5.31 5.66 2.47
C LEU A 206 6.32 6.07 1.39
N ILE A 207 5.93 5.94 0.12
CA ILE A 207 6.78 6.31 -1.03
C ILE A 207 6.15 7.47 -1.79
N HIS A 208 6.97 8.47 -2.09
CA HIS A 208 6.60 9.60 -2.94
C HIS A 208 7.71 9.89 -3.96
N ALA A 209 7.33 10.04 -5.23
CA ALA A 209 8.25 10.36 -6.34
C ALA A 209 9.54 9.50 -6.35
N GLY A 210 9.38 8.18 -6.12
CA GLY A 210 10.46 7.19 -6.10
C GLY A 210 11.27 7.11 -4.81
N ARG A 211 10.98 7.92 -3.78
CA ARG A 211 11.71 7.98 -2.51
C ARG A 211 10.87 7.50 -1.35
N LEU A 212 11.51 6.83 -0.42
CA LEU A 212 10.93 6.52 0.88
C LEU A 212 10.84 7.83 1.69
N VAL A 213 9.60 8.20 2.11
CA VAL A 213 9.36 9.42 2.89
C VAL A 213 9.05 9.13 4.36
N ALA A 214 8.51 7.94 4.66
CA ALA A 214 8.32 7.49 6.04
C ALA A 214 8.30 5.97 6.12
N LEU A 215 8.65 5.41 7.28
CA LEU A 215 8.69 3.98 7.56
C LEU A 215 8.40 3.74 9.04
N GLY A 216 7.44 2.88 9.36
CA GLY A 216 7.11 2.52 10.74
C GLY A 216 5.77 1.80 10.86
N THR A 217 5.35 1.50 12.07
CA THR A 217 3.97 1.08 12.39
C THR A 217 3.00 2.26 12.21
N VAL A 218 1.71 1.98 12.10
CA VAL A 218 0.68 3.05 12.03
C VAL A 218 0.80 4.02 13.21
N SER A 219 1.06 3.50 14.41
CA SER A 219 1.21 4.32 15.63
C SER A 219 2.46 5.21 15.57
N GLU A 220 3.61 4.65 15.15
CA GLU A 220 4.85 5.42 14.98
C GLU A 220 4.69 6.53 13.94
N LEU A 221 4.04 6.23 12.81
CA LEU A 221 3.80 7.21 11.76
C LEU A 221 2.89 8.34 12.23
N LYS A 222 1.80 8.03 12.96
CA LYS A 222 0.91 9.05 13.53
C LYS A 222 1.57 9.87 14.64
N SER A 223 2.65 9.38 15.25
CA SER A 223 3.38 10.10 16.30
C SER A 223 4.05 11.40 15.84
N VAL A 224 4.17 11.63 14.53
CA VAL A 224 4.66 12.90 13.96
C VAL A 224 3.84 14.11 14.45
N PHE A 225 2.57 13.88 14.78
CA PHE A 225 1.68 14.89 15.38
C PHE A 225 1.68 14.91 16.90
N ALA A 226 2.60 14.16 17.56
CA ALA A 226 2.69 14.16 19.02
C ALA A 226 3.03 15.57 19.54
N GLY A 227 2.23 16.08 20.48
CA GLY A 227 2.37 17.45 20.99
C GLY A 227 1.60 18.51 20.19
N HIS A 228 0.93 18.15 19.12
CA HIS A 228 0.05 19.02 18.33
C HIS A 228 -1.40 18.52 18.38
N ALA A 229 -2.33 19.37 17.99
CA ALA A 229 -3.72 19.00 17.80
C ALA A 229 -4.11 19.12 16.33
N VAL A 230 -4.85 18.13 15.84
CA VAL A 230 -5.50 18.22 14.53
C VAL A 230 -6.95 18.62 14.74
N LEU A 231 -7.35 19.71 14.12
CA LEU A 231 -8.72 20.23 14.16
C LEU A 231 -9.38 20.03 12.79
N GLU A 232 -10.52 19.37 12.79
CA GLU A 232 -11.40 19.26 11.62
C GLU A 232 -12.34 20.46 11.62
N VAL A 233 -12.31 21.24 10.54
CA VAL A 233 -13.10 22.45 10.35
C VAL A 233 -14.09 22.23 9.23
N VAL A 234 -15.37 22.48 9.51
CA VAL A 234 -16.45 22.48 8.51
C VAL A 234 -16.89 23.90 8.27
N VAL A 235 -16.95 24.32 7.01
CA VAL A 235 -17.44 25.63 6.57
C VAL A 235 -18.65 25.48 5.66
N ALA A 236 -19.58 26.44 5.69
CA ALA A 236 -20.72 26.47 4.78
C ALA A 236 -20.35 27.11 3.42
N ALA A 237 -19.27 27.87 3.39
CA ALA A 237 -18.75 28.59 2.25
C ALA A 237 -17.78 27.79 1.38
N ASN A 238 -17.06 28.45 0.49
CA ASN A 238 -16.02 27.85 -0.34
C ASN A 238 -14.85 27.34 0.52
N VAL A 239 -14.67 26.01 0.53
CA VAL A 239 -13.61 25.35 1.29
C VAL A 239 -12.21 25.83 0.87
N GLY A 240 -12.01 26.14 -0.43
CA GLY A 240 -10.72 26.63 -0.94
C GLY A 240 -10.35 27.99 -0.37
N ASP A 241 -11.30 28.93 -0.35
CA ASP A 241 -11.07 30.29 0.18
C ASP A 241 -10.79 30.24 1.69
N ALA A 242 -11.54 29.41 2.42
CA ALA A 242 -11.33 29.20 3.85
C ALA A 242 -9.96 28.56 4.14
N LEU A 243 -9.53 27.57 3.34
CA LEU A 243 -8.22 26.95 3.44
C LEU A 243 -7.10 27.97 3.25
N GLU A 244 -7.13 28.76 2.16
CA GLU A 244 -6.10 29.77 1.86
C GLU A 244 -5.96 30.78 2.99
N ARG A 245 -7.08 31.23 3.57
CA ARG A 245 -7.08 32.14 4.71
C ARG A 245 -6.43 31.54 5.95
N ILE A 246 -6.80 30.29 6.29
CA ILE A 246 -6.21 29.60 7.45
C ILE A 246 -4.72 29.35 7.18
N ALA A 247 -4.36 28.85 6.00
CA ALA A 247 -2.98 28.52 5.63
C ALA A 247 -2.04 29.74 5.63
N SER A 248 -2.57 30.96 5.45
CA SER A 248 -1.78 32.19 5.53
C SER A 248 -1.43 32.64 6.95
N GLU A 249 -2.05 32.01 7.96
CA GLU A 249 -1.88 32.42 9.35
C GLU A 249 -0.69 31.68 10.03
N PRO A 250 0.17 32.39 10.78
CA PRO A 250 1.38 31.81 11.34
C PRO A 250 1.15 30.74 12.43
N TRP A 251 -0.03 30.64 12.97
CA TRP A 251 -0.42 29.64 13.96
C TRP A 251 -0.91 28.32 13.34
N ALA A 252 -1.29 28.30 12.06
CA ALA A 252 -1.64 27.11 11.33
C ALA A 252 -0.35 26.43 10.86
N LEU A 253 0.02 25.36 11.55
CA LEU A 253 1.28 24.66 11.25
C LEU A 253 1.22 23.91 9.93
N GLU A 254 0.08 23.24 9.68
CA GLU A 254 -0.24 22.55 8.44
C GLU A 254 -1.75 22.62 8.18
N THR A 255 -2.13 22.60 6.92
CA THR A 255 -3.54 22.61 6.51
C THR A 255 -3.74 21.68 5.33
N SER A 256 -4.84 20.93 5.34
CA SER A 256 -5.18 20.00 4.25
C SER A 256 -6.70 19.93 4.05
N VAL A 257 -7.14 19.52 2.85
CA VAL A 257 -8.57 19.40 2.51
C VAL A 257 -8.95 17.93 2.40
N PHE A 258 -10.05 17.57 3.08
CA PHE A 258 -10.67 16.25 3.04
C PHE A 258 -12.13 16.37 2.58
N GLY A 259 -12.34 16.28 1.30
CA GLY A 259 -13.66 16.51 0.69
C GLY A 259 -14.16 17.92 0.95
N THR A 260 -15.13 18.08 1.86
CA THR A 260 -15.70 19.38 2.28
C THR A 260 -15.19 19.86 3.64
N ARG A 261 -14.16 19.25 4.18
CA ARG A 261 -13.59 19.53 5.50
C ARG A 261 -12.15 19.99 5.36
N ILE A 262 -11.71 20.82 6.29
CA ILE A 262 -10.33 21.28 6.39
C ILE A 262 -9.74 20.69 7.66
N HIS A 263 -8.60 20.03 7.56
CA HIS A 263 -7.81 19.66 8.72
C HIS A 263 -6.73 20.71 8.94
N VAL A 264 -6.61 21.15 10.18
CA VAL A 264 -5.65 22.17 10.60
C VAL A 264 -4.82 21.62 11.76
N VAL A 265 -3.52 21.56 11.57
CA VAL A 265 -2.58 21.21 12.65
C VAL A 265 -2.21 22.46 13.41
N VAL A 266 -2.41 22.44 14.71
CA VAL A 266 -2.16 23.56 15.62
C VAL A 266 -1.37 23.11 16.86
N ALA A 267 -0.65 24.03 17.50
CA ALA A 267 0.10 23.72 18.73
C ALA A 267 -0.82 23.38 19.92
N ASP A 268 -1.94 24.09 20.06
CA ASP A 268 -2.93 23.90 21.12
C ASP A 268 -4.35 23.91 20.57
N ALA A 269 -5.18 22.95 20.97
CA ALA A 269 -6.52 22.78 20.42
C ALA A 269 -7.46 23.95 20.73
N GLU A 270 -7.42 24.48 21.95
CA GLU A 270 -8.33 25.55 22.38
C GLU A 270 -7.92 26.90 21.79
N ALA A 271 -6.61 27.17 21.74
CA ALA A 271 -6.11 28.37 21.05
C ALA A 271 -6.41 28.30 19.55
N GLY A 272 -6.14 27.16 18.90
CA GLY A 272 -6.42 26.95 17.49
C GLY A 272 -7.89 27.12 17.16
N ARG A 273 -8.80 26.55 17.96
CA ARG A 273 -10.26 26.72 17.77
C ARG A 273 -10.67 28.20 17.77
N ARG A 274 -10.15 28.99 18.74
CA ARG A 274 -10.42 30.43 18.78
C ARG A 274 -9.88 31.16 17.56
N GLN A 275 -8.62 30.90 17.20
CA GLN A 275 -7.94 31.53 16.06
C GLN A 275 -8.65 31.24 14.73
N ILE A 276 -9.02 29.98 14.48
CA ILE A 276 -9.80 29.58 13.29
C ILE A 276 -11.14 30.34 13.25
N THR A 277 -11.86 30.36 14.39
CA THR A 277 -13.14 31.04 14.47
C THR A 277 -13.00 32.53 14.18
N GLU A 278 -12.00 33.21 14.74
CA GLU A 278 -11.75 34.62 14.50
C GLU A 278 -11.37 34.95 13.06
N THR A 279 -10.46 34.15 12.48
CA THR A 279 -9.96 34.34 11.10
C THR A 279 -11.11 34.21 10.09
N LEU A 280 -11.92 33.15 10.20
CA LEU A 280 -13.04 32.90 9.30
C LEU A 280 -14.21 33.89 9.54
N SER A 281 -14.49 34.24 10.80
CA SER A 281 -15.54 35.22 11.10
C SER A 281 -15.23 36.64 10.60
N ARG A 282 -13.95 37.08 10.66
CA ARG A 282 -13.51 38.35 10.06
C ARG A 282 -13.75 38.41 8.55
N ALA A 283 -13.71 37.24 7.89
CA ALA A 283 -14.00 37.12 6.47
C ALA A 283 -15.49 37.00 6.16
N GLY A 284 -16.36 36.98 7.17
CA GLY A 284 -17.81 36.79 7.00
C GLY A 284 -18.23 35.32 6.78
N GLU A 285 -17.34 34.37 7.02
CA GLU A 285 -17.51 32.93 6.75
C GLU A 285 -17.28 32.10 8.03
N PRO A 286 -18.06 32.26 9.10
CA PRO A 286 -17.85 31.57 10.35
C PRO A 286 -17.90 30.04 10.14
N PRO A 287 -17.05 29.25 10.85
CA PRO A 287 -17.06 27.81 10.73
C PRO A 287 -18.38 27.23 11.29
N THR A 288 -18.89 26.20 10.64
CA THR A 288 -20.09 25.47 11.09
C THR A 288 -19.77 24.56 12.28
N SER A 289 -18.61 23.91 12.25
CA SER A 289 -18.07 23.14 13.38
C SER A 289 -16.54 23.13 13.36
N ILE A 290 -15.96 22.98 14.56
CA ILE A 290 -14.54 22.73 14.74
C ILE A 290 -14.41 21.62 15.79
N GLU A 291 -13.90 20.47 15.38
CA GLU A 291 -13.71 19.31 16.24
C GLU A 291 -12.25 18.87 16.30
N ARG A 292 -11.80 18.48 17.50
CA ARG A 292 -10.49 17.84 17.61
C ARG A 292 -10.61 16.39 17.17
N ILE A 293 -9.76 15.95 16.25
CA ILE A 293 -9.73 14.60 15.73
C ILE A 293 -8.39 13.92 16.04
N LEU A 294 -8.37 12.58 15.94
CA LEU A 294 -7.13 11.83 15.86
C LEU A 294 -6.57 11.92 14.43
N PRO A 295 -5.26 12.14 14.28
CA PRO A 295 -4.65 12.15 12.94
C PRO A 295 -4.95 10.88 12.16
N SER A 296 -5.35 11.03 10.91
CA SER A 296 -5.49 9.94 9.96
C SER A 296 -4.13 9.59 9.34
N LEU A 297 -4.02 8.45 8.64
CA LEU A 297 -2.83 8.15 7.82
C LEU A 297 -2.73 9.07 6.60
N GLU A 298 -3.83 9.67 6.19
CA GLU A 298 -3.85 10.65 5.10
C GLU A 298 -3.18 11.95 5.53
N ASP A 299 -3.43 12.41 6.77
CA ASP A 299 -2.71 13.55 7.37
C ASP A 299 -1.21 13.28 7.43
N VAL A 300 -0.83 12.08 7.89
CA VAL A 300 0.59 11.64 7.93
C VAL A 300 1.22 11.65 6.55
N PHE A 301 0.50 11.13 5.54
CA PHE A 301 1.00 11.09 4.17
C PHE A 301 1.22 12.50 3.60
N ILE A 302 0.25 13.39 3.77
CA ILE A 302 0.33 14.79 3.33
C ILE A 302 1.52 15.47 4.00
N HIS A 303 1.64 15.37 5.34
CA HIS A 303 2.77 15.92 6.10
C HIS A 303 4.13 15.51 5.51
N HIS A 304 4.34 14.21 5.32
CA HIS A 304 5.62 13.72 4.81
C HIS A 304 5.88 14.09 3.35
N VAL A 305 4.85 14.17 2.52
CA VAL A 305 4.96 14.58 1.11
C VAL A 305 5.33 16.06 1.01
N GLU A 306 4.62 16.94 1.72
CA GLU A 306 4.89 18.38 1.70
C GLU A 306 6.29 18.70 2.19
N ARG A 307 6.73 18.04 3.27
CA ARG A 307 8.09 18.18 3.78
C ARG A 307 9.15 17.71 2.76
N ALA A 308 8.94 16.55 2.13
CA ALA A 308 9.85 16.02 1.12
C ALA A 308 9.91 16.92 -0.13
N GLU A 309 8.80 17.59 -0.49
CA GLU A 309 8.77 18.55 -1.59
C GLU A 309 9.45 19.87 -1.24
N ALA A 310 9.31 20.37 0.00
CA ALA A 310 10.00 21.55 0.48
C ALA A 310 11.53 21.35 0.44
N GLU A 311 12.03 20.24 0.98
CA GLU A 311 13.45 19.86 0.94
C GLU A 311 14.00 19.78 -0.51
N ARG A 312 13.16 19.30 -1.45
CA ARG A 312 13.54 19.25 -2.88
C ARG A 312 13.65 20.62 -3.55
N ARG A 313 12.82 21.58 -3.13
CA ARG A 313 12.87 22.95 -3.65
C ARG A 313 14.13 23.66 -3.16
N GLU A 314 14.48 23.51 -1.89
CA GLU A 314 15.69 24.07 -1.30
C GLU A 314 16.99 23.56 -1.96
N VAL A 315 17.05 22.26 -2.28
CA VAL A 315 18.24 21.66 -2.96
C VAL A 315 18.37 22.11 -4.42
N LYS A 316 17.30 22.60 -5.05
CA LYS A 316 17.31 23.08 -6.44
C LYS A 316 17.51 24.58 -6.59
N ALA A 317 17.35 25.36 -5.52
CA ALA A 317 17.61 26.78 -5.45
C ALA A 317 19.10 27.03 -5.12
#